data_3a6098dd085068d9b7813219ad178c2e
#
_entry.id   3a6098dd085068d9b7813219ad178c2e
#
_cell.length_a   1.000
_cell.length_b   1.000
_cell.length_c   1.000
_cell.angle_alpha   90.00
_cell.angle_beta   90.00
_cell.angle_gamma   90.00
#
_symmetry.space_group_name_H-M   'P 1'
#
loop_
_entity.id
_entity.type
_entity.pdbx_description
1 polymer ?
#
loop_
_entity_poly.entity_id
_entity_poly.type
_entity_poly.pdbx_seq_one_letter_code
_entity_poly.pdbx_strand_id
1 'polypeptide(L)'
;LWRRKQASSGLSGPVLLREEGKGFSRRAVTSKLTLTSFREALAQLDGKQNASLCLLKSGRRFDVLGDAEEALIVYCSIEPTDDAAWRRLARPNITDPETEIKVPLGSIEGHYLRRSTVDLALAKQAGEHFIRTGELDPTLTWEEGEDVFNRLPPTRLRTP
;
A
#
# COMPACT_ATOMS: atom_id res chain seq x y z
N LEU A 1 -1.66 -1.72 -13.55
CA LEU A 1 -3.10 -1.42 -13.36
C LEU A 1 -3.36 -0.26 -12.40
N TRP A 2 -2.41 0.14 -11.61
CA TRP A 2 -2.49 1.25 -10.64
C TRP A 2 -2.10 2.62 -11.19
N ARG A 3 -1.75 2.70 -12.45
CA ARG A 3 -1.48 3.97 -13.16
C ARG A 3 -2.75 4.74 -13.50
N ARG A 4 -3.87 4.55 -12.80
CA ARG A 4 -5.02 5.40 -13.04
C ARG A 4 -4.65 6.84 -12.71
N LYS A 5 -4.81 7.67 -13.72
CA LYS A 5 -4.73 9.14 -13.66
C LYS A 5 -5.18 9.63 -12.29
N GLN A 6 -4.33 10.39 -11.63
CA GLN A 6 -4.75 11.20 -10.50
C GLN A 6 -5.99 11.96 -10.95
N ALA A 7 -7.15 11.49 -10.49
CA ALA A 7 -8.33 12.33 -10.57
C ALA A 7 -7.97 13.57 -9.76
N SER A 8 -7.91 14.72 -10.42
CA SER A 8 -7.79 16.00 -9.73
C SER A 8 -9.03 16.13 -8.86
N SER A 9 -8.94 15.64 -7.63
CA SER A 9 -9.98 15.91 -6.65
C SER A 9 -9.97 17.42 -6.43
N GLY A 10 -11.12 18.05 -6.53
CA GLY A 10 -11.27 19.47 -6.21
C GLY A 10 -11.01 19.79 -4.73
N LEU A 11 -10.40 18.85 -3.99
CA LEU A 11 -9.98 19.01 -2.60
C LEU A 11 -8.58 19.63 -2.58
N SER A 12 -8.49 20.83 -2.01
CA SER A 12 -7.20 21.42 -1.67
C SER A 12 -6.65 20.72 -0.43
N GLY A 13 -5.37 20.29 -0.46
CA GLY A 13 -4.67 19.69 0.65
C GLY A 13 -4.54 18.16 0.58
N PRO A 14 -4.12 17.52 1.69
CA PRO A 14 -3.90 16.08 1.74
C PRO A 14 -5.21 15.29 1.57
N VAL A 15 -5.15 14.22 0.78
CA VAL A 15 -6.32 13.42 0.38
C VAL A 15 -6.12 11.95 0.74
N LEU A 16 -7.19 11.34 1.25
CA LEU A 16 -7.32 9.90 1.42
C LEU A 16 -8.23 9.35 0.31
N LEU A 17 -7.71 8.42 -0.48
CA LEU A 17 -8.46 7.67 -1.47
C LEU A 17 -8.65 6.24 -1.00
N ARG A 18 -9.89 5.73 -1.11
CA ARG A 18 -10.22 4.32 -0.87
C ARG A 18 -10.92 3.76 -2.08
N GLU A 19 -10.67 2.50 -2.39
CA GLU A 19 -11.48 1.75 -3.33
C GLU A 19 -12.47 0.87 -2.57
N GLU A 20 -13.75 1.09 -2.83
CA GLU A 20 -14.86 0.32 -2.23
C GLU A 20 -15.61 -0.45 -3.30
N GLY A 21 -16.11 -1.65 -2.95
CA GLY A 21 -16.98 -2.46 -3.80
C GLY A 21 -16.35 -3.75 -4.29
N LYS A 22 -17.10 -4.51 -5.09
CA LYS A 22 -16.70 -5.81 -5.62
C LYS A 22 -16.55 -5.77 -7.15
N GLY A 23 -15.51 -6.43 -7.66
CA GLY A 23 -15.33 -6.65 -9.09
C GLY A 23 -15.37 -5.35 -9.89
N PHE A 24 -16.23 -5.31 -10.90
CA PHE A 24 -16.39 -4.14 -11.79
C PHE A 24 -17.16 -2.97 -11.14
N SER A 25 -17.82 -3.22 -10.00
CA SER A 25 -18.58 -2.19 -9.26
C SER A 25 -17.74 -1.42 -8.26
N ARG A 26 -16.41 -1.44 -8.40
CA ARG A 26 -15.51 -0.67 -7.55
C ARG A 26 -15.58 0.81 -7.85
N ARG A 27 -15.65 1.61 -6.79
CA ARG A 27 -15.61 3.07 -6.88
C ARG A 27 -14.51 3.62 -5.99
N ALA A 28 -13.91 4.71 -6.42
CA ALA A 28 -13.02 5.51 -5.60
C ALA A 28 -13.83 6.47 -4.73
N VAL A 29 -13.54 6.46 -3.43
CA VAL A 29 -14.09 7.40 -2.44
C VAL A 29 -12.96 8.27 -1.93
N THR A 30 -13.15 9.58 -2.05
CA THR A 30 -12.15 10.58 -1.67
C THR A 30 -12.59 11.31 -0.41
N SER A 31 -11.69 11.47 0.54
CA SER A 31 -11.93 12.24 1.77
C SER A 31 -10.68 13.01 2.19
N LYS A 32 -10.85 13.94 3.14
CA LYS A 32 -9.73 14.67 3.73
C LYS A 32 -8.84 13.69 4.51
N LEU A 33 -7.53 13.75 4.27
CA LEU A 33 -6.56 12.96 5.01
C LEU A 33 -6.27 13.60 6.37
N THR A 34 -6.59 12.85 7.41
CA THR A 34 -6.23 13.14 8.81
C THR A 34 -5.69 11.87 9.46
N LEU A 35 -5.08 11.96 10.63
CA LEU A 35 -4.68 10.77 11.40
C LEU A 35 -5.88 9.89 11.72
N THR A 36 -7.01 10.48 12.09
CA THR A 36 -8.24 9.74 12.40
C THR A 36 -8.80 9.03 11.17
N SER A 37 -8.98 9.75 10.04
CA SER A 37 -9.50 9.15 8.82
C SER A 37 -8.60 8.02 8.28
N PHE A 38 -7.29 8.18 8.40
CA PHE A 38 -6.33 7.15 8.03
C PHE A 38 -6.46 5.90 8.91
N ARG A 39 -6.47 6.06 10.22
CA ARG A 39 -6.57 4.92 11.16
C ARG A 39 -7.85 4.13 10.97
N GLU A 40 -8.97 4.81 10.77
CA GLU A 40 -10.27 4.18 10.48
C GLU A 40 -10.25 3.42 9.16
N ALA A 41 -9.76 4.03 8.10
CA ALA A 41 -9.67 3.40 6.79
C ALA A 41 -8.72 2.22 6.78
N LEU A 42 -7.58 2.32 7.47
CA LEU A 42 -6.59 1.25 7.59
C LEU A 42 -7.18 0.02 8.30
N ALA A 43 -7.90 0.23 9.41
CA ALA A 43 -8.54 -0.85 10.16
C ALA A 43 -9.67 -1.54 9.40
N GLN A 44 -10.26 -0.88 8.41
CA GLN A 44 -11.34 -1.42 7.57
C GLN A 44 -10.85 -2.22 6.36
N LEU A 45 -9.54 -2.28 6.11
CA LEU A 45 -9.00 -3.11 5.03
C LEU A 45 -9.28 -4.59 5.32
N ASP A 46 -10.06 -5.22 4.45
CA ASP A 46 -10.47 -6.62 4.56
C ASP A 46 -10.00 -7.48 3.36
N GLY A 47 -9.20 -6.89 2.49
CA GLY A 47 -8.68 -7.54 1.30
C GLY A 47 -9.73 -7.92 0.25
N LYS A 48 -10.99 -7.59 0.47
CA LYS A 48 -12.15 -7.98 -0.37
C LYS A 48 -12.89 -6.78 -0.92
N GLN A 49 -13.69 -6.12 -0.08
CA GLN A 49 -14.44 -4.92 -0.46
C GLN A 49 -13.61 -3.65 -0.28
N ASN A 50 -12.79 -3.64 0.77
CA ASN A 50 -11.84 -2.59 1.08
C ASN A 50 -10.43 -3.18 0.97
N ALA A 51 -9.89 -3.25 -0.23
CA ALA A 51 -8.61 -3.92 -0.49
C ALA A 51 -7.43 -2.96 -0.57
N SER A 52 -7.68 -1.65 -0.61
CA SER A 52 -6.62 -0.67 -0.77
C SER A 52 -7.01 0.72 -0.29
N LEU A 53 -6.02 1.45 0.18
CA LEU A 53 -6.10 2.88 0.41
C LEU A 53 -4.84 3.59 -0.11
N CYS A 54 -4.99 4.86 -0.46
CA CYS A 54 -3.92 5.69 -0.96
C CYS A 54 -3.95 7.05 -0.27
N LEU A 55 -2.82 7.49 0.24
CA LEU A 55 -2.64 8.81 0.82
C LEU A 55 -1.87 9.67 -0.18
N LEU A 56 -2.41 10.86 -0.45
CA LEU A 56 -1.78 11.87 -1.30
C LEU A 56 -1.48 13.11 -0.47
N LYS A 57 -0.22 13.53 -0.47
CA LYS A 57 0.23 14.72 0.25
C LYS A 57 1.36 15.41 -0.50
N SER A 58 1.15 16.66 -0.90
CA SER A 58 2.18 17.47 -1.56
C SER A 58 2.85 16.78 -2.76
N GLY A 59 2.05 16.12 -3.61
CA GLY A 59 2.55 15.38 -4.78
C GLY A 59 3.19 14.03 -4.45
N ARG A 60 3.27 13.64 -3.19
CA ARG A 60 3.82 12.36 -2.71
C ARG A 60 2.71 11.37 -2.45
N ARG A 61 3.05 10.08 -2.46
CA ARG A 61 2.05 9.02 -2.38
C ARG A 61 2.47 7.89 -1.43
N PHE A 62 1.48 7.39 -0.69
CA PHE A 62 1.61 6.26 0.22
C PHE A 62 0.41 5.33 0.03
N ASP A 63 0.68 4.08 -0.31
CA ASP A 63 -0.36 3.08 -0.61
C ASP A 63 -0.31 1.94 0.40
N VAL A 64 -1.48 1.47 0.83
CA VAL A 64 -1.64 0.25 1.62
C VAL A 64 -2.64 -0.67 0.93
N LEU A 65 -2.28 -1.93 0.79
CA LEU A 65 -3.10 -2.96 0.15
C LEU A 65 -3.18 -4.19 1.03
N GLY A 66 -4.28 -4.91 0.96
CA GLY A 66 -4.45 -6.20 1.61
C GLY A 66 -5.50 -6.23 2.70
N ASP A 67 -5.25 -7.03 3.72
CA ASP A 67 -6.15 -7.31 4.84
C ASP A 67 -5.47 -6.92 6.16
N ALA A 68 -6.12 -6.07 6.93
CA ALA A 68 -5.59 -5.55 8.20
C ALA A 68 -5.42 -6.64 9.28
N GLU A 69 -6.17 -7.73 9.20
CA GLU A 69 -6.10 -8.85 10.14
C GLU A 69 -5.09 -9.93 9.70
N GLU A 70 -4.75 -9.99 8.41
CA GLU A 70 -3.89 -11.03 7.87
C GLU A 70 -2.51 -10.49 7.45
N ALA A 71 -2.47 -9.71 6.36
CA ALA A 71 -1.24 -9.18 5.80
C ALA A 71 -1.49 -7.94 4.95
N LEU A 72 -0.63 -6.96 5.11
CA LEU A 72 -0.65 -5.70 4.36
C LEU A 72 0.65 -5.54 3.56
N ILE A 73 0.52 -4.88 2.42
CA ILE A 73 1.64 -4.40 1.61
C ILE A 73 1.60 -2.88 1.63
N VAL A 74 2.74 -2.26 1.89
CA VAL A 74 2.87 -0.81 1.98
C VAL A 74 3.89 -0.30 0.98
N TYR A 75 3.49 0.67 0.17
CA TYR A 75 4.35 1.38 -0.79
C TYR A 75 4.38 2.86 -0.47
N CYS A 76 5.50 3.50 -0.71
CA CYS A 76 5.65 4.94 -0.59
C CYS A 76 6.55 5.50 -1.70
N SER A 77 6.22 6.68 -2.21
CA SER A 77 7.09 7.41 -3.13
C SER A 77 6.97 8.91 -2.92
N ILE A 78 8.11 9.58 -2.91
CA ILE A 78 8.21 11.04 -2.92
C ILE A 78 8.11 11.60 -4.35
N GLU A 79 8.32 10.75 -5.36
CA GLU A 79 8.19 11.06 -6.79
C GLU A 79 7.36 9.96 -7.48
N PRO A 80 6.03 9.93 -7.33
CA PRO A 80 5.19 8.81 -7.76
C PRO A 80 5.17 8.56 -9.27
N THR A 81 5.59 9.52 -10.07
CA THR A 81 5.71 9.40 -11.54
C THR A 81 6.98 8.70 -11.98
N ASP A 82 7.96 8.57 -11.08
CA ASP A 82 9.19 7.81 -11.29
C ASP A 82 9.07 6.41 -10.67
N ASP A 83 9.04 5.37 -11.50
CA ASP A 83 8.92 3.99 -11.03
C ASP A 83 10.11 3.58 -10.13
N ALA A 84 11.29 4.14 -10.34
CA ALA A 84 12.48 3.88 -9.53
C ALA A 84 12.44 4.51 -8.13
N ALA A 85 11.58 5.52 -7.93
CA ALA A 85 11.43 6.21 -6.64
C ALA A 85 10.50 5.50 -5.65
N TRP A 86 9.85 4.41 -6.06
CA TRP A 86 8.99 3.64 -5.17
C TRP A 86 9.77 2.78 -4.20
N ARG A 87 9.29 2.75 -2.97
CA ARG A 87 9.82 1.93 -1.87
C ARG A 87 8.71 1.06 -1.30
N ARG A 88 9.07 -0.13 -0.86
CA ARG A 88 8.16 -1.06 -0.20
C ARG A 88 8.62 -1.32 1.22
N LEU A 89 7.71 -1.21 2.17
CA LEU A 89 7.99 -1.48 3.59
C LEU A 89 8.32 -2.97 3.77
N ALA A 90 9.34 -3.27 4.54
CA ALA A 90 9.85 -4.62 4.73
C ALA A 90 10.12 -4.94 6.21
N ARG A 91 10.14 -6.23 6.50
CA ARG A 91 10.51 -6.81 7.80
C ARG A 91 11.62 -7.85 7.59
N PRO A 92 12.88 -7.45 7.40
CA PRO A 92 13.95 -8.40 7.05
C PRO A 92 14.30 -9.39 8.17
N ASN A 93 14.03 -9.04 9.42
CA ASN A 93 14.44 -9.79 10.61
C ASN A 93 13.35 -10.70 11.19
N ILE A 94 12.43 -11.18 10.37
CA ILE A 94 11.38 -12.13 10.77
C ILE A 94 11.80 -13.57 10.45
N THR A 95 11.10 -14.53 11.08
CA THR A 95 11.25 -15.95 10.78
C THR A 95 10.79 -16.25 9.36
N ASP A 96 11.58 -17.04 8.63
CA ASP A 96 11.29 -17.45 7.24
C ASP A 96 10.94 -16.29 6.30
N PRO A 97 11.81 -15.31 6.14
CA PRO A 97 11.52 -14.07 5.39
C PRO A 97 11.23 -14.31 3.91
N GLU A 98 11.74 -15.40 3.34
CA GLU A 98 11.59 -15.76 1.92
C GLU A 98 10.35 -16.63 1.64
N THR A 99 9.56 -16.98 2.66
CA THR A 99 8.31 -17.73 2.46
C THR A 99 7.30 -16.89 1.70
N GLU A 100 6.66 -17.48 0.70
CA GLU A 100 5.60 -16.82 -0.06
C GLU A 100 4.32 -16.69 0.77
N ILE A 101 3.75 -15.50 0.79
CA ILE A 101 2.49 -15.17 1.45
C ILE A 101 1.50 -14.70 0.38
N LYS A 102 0.29 -15.21 0.44
CA LYS A 102 -0.83 -14.75 -0.37
C LYS A 102 -1.52 -13.58 0.31
N VAL A 103 -1.73 -12.52 -0.43
CA VAL A 103 -2.39 -11.30 0.06
C VAL A 103 -3.63 -11.04 -0.79
N PRO A 104 -4.83 -10.98 -0.19
CA PRO A 104 -6.03 -10.67 -0.94
C PRO A 104 -6.03 -9.20 -1.37
N LEU A 105 -6.25 -8.98 -2.66
CA LEU A 105 -6.25 -7.66 -3.30
C LEU A 105 -7.55 -7.42 -4.07
N GLY A 106 -8.67 -7.66 -3.40
CA GLY A 106 -10.00 -7.55 -3.99
C GLY A 106 -10.38 -8.77 -4.82
N SER A 107 -10.45 -8.62 -6.13
CA SER A 107 -10.79 -9.71 -7.05
C SER A 107 -9.59 -10.59 -7.45
N ILE A 108 -8.39 -10.20 -7.05
CA ILE A 108 -7.15 -10.93 -7.33
C ILE A 108 -6.40 -11.24 -6.04
N GLU A 109 -5.46 -12.14 -6.12
CA GLU A 109 -4.55 -12.50 -5.04
C GLU A 109 -3.12 -12.16 -5.45
N GLY A 110 -2.42 -11.40 -4.62
CA GLY A 110 -1.01 -11.10 -4.79
C GLY A 110 -0.15 -12.11 -4.03
N HIS A 111 1.02 -12.42 -4.59
CA HIS A 111 2.01 -13.31 -3.99
C HIS A 111 3.24 -12.51 -3.62
N TYR A 112 3.60 -12.50 -2.35
CA TYR A 112 4.70 -11.70 -1.81
C TYR A 112 5.59 -12.52 -0.90
N LEU A 113 6.83 -12.11 -0.75
CA LEU A 113 7.69 -12.66 0.30
C LEU A 113 7.20 -12.18 1.67
N ARG A 114 7.27 -13.04 2.68
CA ARG A 114 6.85 -12.69 4.04
C ARG A 114 7.52 -11.41 4.55
N ARG A 115 8.82 -11.20 4.25
CA ARG A 115 9.52 -9.96 4.61
C ARG A 115 8.91 -8.69 4.01
N SER A 116 8.21 -8.83 2.89
CA SER A 116 7.55 -7.71 2.19
C SER A 116 6.10 -7.50 2.62
N THR A 117 5.61 -8.27 3.57
CA THR A 117 4.31 -8.11 4.21
C THR A 117 4.48 -7.51 5.60
N VAL A 118 3.53 -6.70 6.01
CA VAL A 118 3.56 -6.04 7.31
C VAL A 118 2.23 -6.23 8.04
N ASP A 119 2.24 -6.06 9.34
CA ASP A 119 1.03 -6.04 10.16
C ASP A 119 0.42 -4.63 10.23
N LEU A 120 -0.75 -4.56 10.85
CA LEU A 120 -1.49 -3.31 11.04
C LEU A 120 -0.67 -2.26 11.82
N ALA A 121 0.06 -2.69 12.86
CA ALA A 121 0.84 -1.77 13.70
C ALA A 121 1.96 -1.10 12.91
N LEU A 122 2.68 -1.86 12.08
CA LEU A 122 3.77 -1.33 11.27
C LEU A 122 3.26 -0.44 10.14
N ALA A 123 2.18 -0.84 9.46
CA ALA A 123 1.53 -0.02 8.44
C ALA A 123 1.03 1.31 9.02
N LYS A 124 0.46 1.27 10.22
CA LYS A 124 0.00 2.47 10.95
C LYS A 124 1.16 3.41 11.27
N GLN A 125 2.27 2.89 11.81
CA GLN A 125 3.46 3.69 12.12
C GLN A 125 3.98 4.40 10.86
N ALA A 126 4.16 3.66 9.77
CA ALA A 126 4.65 4.21 8.51
C ALA A 126 3.72 5.28 7.93
N GLY A 127 2.42 5.03 7.93
CA GLY A 127 1.42 5.97 7.41
C GLY A 127 1.28 7.22 8.26
N GLU A 128 1.33 7.12 9.57
CA GLU A 128 1.29 8.29 10.46
C GLU A 128 2.53 9.18 10.30
N HIS A 129 3.71 8.58 10.10
CA HIS A 129 4.90 9.34 9.77
C HIS A 129 4.74 10.09 8.44
N PHE A 130 4.24 9.41 7.41
CA PHE A 130 3.96 10.02 6.11
C PHE A 130 2.95 11.18 6.22
N ILE A 131 1.88 11.02 6.99
CA ILE A 131 0.88 12.08 7.20
C ILE A 131 1.51 13.33 7.83
N ARG A 132 2.42 13.14 8.79
CA ARG A 132 3.09 14.26 9.47
C ARG A 132 4.15 14.93 8.60
N THR A 133 4.93 14.18 7.88
CA THR A 133 6.15 14.66 7.20
C THR A 133 6.09 14.65 5.67
N GLY A 134 5.23 13.81 5.07
CA GLY A 134 5.22 13.54 3.64
C GLY A 134 6.39 12.64 3.19
N GLU A 135 7.08 11.97 4.10
CA GLU A 135 8.30 11.19 3.83
C GLU A 135 8.21 9.78 4.38
N LEU A 136 9.13 8.91 3.94
CA LEU A 136 9.30 7.59 4.51
C LEU A 136 9.82 7.71 5.96
N ASP A 137 9.32 6.85 6.84
CA ASP A 137 9.86 6.74 8.20
C ASP A 137 11.28 6.15 8.15
N PRO A 138 12.33 6.92 8.52
CA PRO A 138 13.72 6.46 8.44
C PRO A 138 14.08 5.40 9.48
N THR A 139 13.22 5.16 10.46
CA THR A 139 13.42 4.10 11.48
C THR A 139 12.97 2.74 10.99
N LEU A 140 12.25 2.69 9.86
CA LEU A 140 11.74 1.47 9.24
C LEU A 140 12.64 1.02 8.09
N THR A 141 12.52 -0.24 7.72
CA THR A 141 13.25 -0.81 6.58
C THR A 141 12.40 -0.73 5.32
N TRP A 142 12.98 -0.16 4.27
CA TRP A 142 12.34 0.00 2.97
C TRP A 142 13.14 -0.72 1.89
N GLU A 143 12.47 -1.57 1.15
CA GLU A 143 13.01 -2.20 -0.06
C GLU A 143 12.98 -1.23 -1.23
N GLU A 144 14.04 -1.26 -2.05
CA GLU A 144 14.16 -0.48 -3.27
C GLU A 144 14.58 -1.38 -4.44
N GLY A 145 14.52 -0.87 -5.67
CA GLY A 145 14.90 -1.57 -6.88
C GLY A 145 13.76 -1.68 -7.88
N GLU A 146 14.07 -2.16 -9.07
CA GLU A 146 13.13 -2.26 -10.19
C GLU A 146 11.91 -3.14 -9.86
N ASP A 147 12.09 -4.17 -9.05
CA ASP A 147 11.06 -5.16 -8.72
C ASP A 147 10.11 -4.71 -7.59
N VAL A 148 10.39 -3.61 -6.92
CA VAL A 148 9.54 -3.14 -5.82
C VAL A 148 8.13 -2.88 -6.28
N PHE A 149 7.95 -2.28 -7.45
CA PHE A 149 6.65 -1.97 -8.01
C PHE A 149 6.03 -3.15 -8.78
N ASN A 150 6.87 -3.98 -9.42
CA ASN A 150 6.48 -5.17 -10.18
C ASN A 150 6.60 -6.44 -9.34
N ARG A 151 5.89 -6.53 -8.32
CA ARG A 151 6.08 -7.44 -7.24
C ARG A 151 5.67 -8.89 -7.36
N LEU A 152 5.26 -9.33 -8.47
CA LEU A 152 5.07 -10.75 -8.77
C LEU A 152 6.28 -11.22 -9.56
N PRO A 153 7.24 -11.95 -8.97
CA PRO A 153 8.34 -12.49 -9.75
C PRO A 153 7.77 -13.44 -10.80
N PRO A 154 7.99 -13.20 -12.09
CA PRO A 154 7.40 -14.04 -13.16
C PRO A 154 7.78 -15.53 -13.03
N THR A 155 8.93 -15.80 -12.46
CA THR A 155 9.45 -17.15 -12.23
C THR A 155 8.70 -17.93 -11.16
N ARG A 156 8.08 -17.27 -10.19
CA ARG A 156 7.32 -17.96 -9.12
C ARG A 156 5.91 -18.33 -9.53
N LEU A 157 5.35 -17.66 -10.53
CA LEU A 157 4.04 -17.97 -11.08
C LEU A 157 4.09 -19.12 -12.10
N ARG A 158 5.29 -19.55 -12.52
CA ARG A 158 5.51 -20.53 -13.57
C ARG A 158 6.05 -21.87 -13.10
N THR A 159 6.23 -22.04 -11.81
CA THR A 159 6.62 -23.36 -11.27
C THR A 159 5.38 -24.22 -11.23
N PRO A 160 5.35 -25.32 -12.00
CA PRO A 160 4.24 -26.27 -11.97
C PRO A 160 4.12 -26.95 -10.61
#